data_50c06c133835c963f3f3c9fc2c932586
#
_entry.id   50c06c133835c963f3f3c9fc2c932586
#
_cell.length_a   1.000
_cell.length_b   1.000
_cell.length_c   1.000
_cell.angle_alpha   90.00
_cell.angle_beta   90.00
_cell.angle_gamma   90.00
#
_symmetry.space_group_name_H-M   'P 1'
#
loop_
_entity.id
_entity.type
_entity.pdbx_description
1 polymer ?
#
loop_
_entity_poly.entity_id
_entity_poly.type
_entity_poly.pdbx_seq_one_letter_code
_entity_poly.pdbx_strand_id
1 'polypeptide(L)'
;MKSTNIPEVKLGIVAVSRDCFPIQLSEKRRAAIVAACQAKGLDLYEAKTTVENEKDMEKAVAEVTEAGCNALTVFLGNFGPETPETLIAKFFNGPCMFVAAAEGDGDMINGRGDAYCGMLNCSYNLGMRHLKGYIPEYPIGTADEIADKMIEFVPIARTLLGVRDLKIITFGPRPQDFFACNAPIKGLYELGVEIEENSELDLFEAFKKHDGDERIPAKVKEMEAELGAGNHKPELLSRPAGPHGSV
;
A
#
# COMPACT_ATOMS: atom_id res chain seq x y z
N MET A 1 -17.17 -9.67 -12.30
CA MET A 1 -15.77 -10.08 -12.11
C MET A 1 -15.07 -9.01 -11.28
N LYS A 2 -14.34 -9.38 -10.21
CA LYS A 2 -13.49 -8.38 -9.53
C LYS A 2 -12.38 -8.01 -10.51
N SER A 3 -12.12 -6.73 -10.73
CA SER A 3 -10.99 -6.27 -11.53
C SER A 3 -9.69 -6.85 -10.94
N THR A 4 -8.93 -7.58 -11.77
CA THR A 4 -7.66 -8.21 -11.34
C THR A 4 -6.56 -7.17 -11.07
N ASN A 5 -6.80 -5.90 -11.44
CA ASN A 5 -5.84 -4.80 -11.33
C ASN A 5 -6.00 -4.00 -10.02
N ILE A 6 -6.95 -4.36 -9.15
CA ILE A 6 -7.13 -3.71 -7.86
C ILE A 6 -6.57 -4.61 -6.77
N PRO A 7 -5.40 -4.28 -6.18
CA PRO A 7 -4.82 -5.09 -5.11
C PRO A 7 -5.75 -5.20 -3.90
N GLU A 8 -5.84 -6.38 -3.33
CA GLU A 8 -6.48 -6.56 -2.04
C GLU A 8 -5.52 -6.11 -0.94
N VAL A 9 -6.02 -5.29 0.00
CA VAL A 9 -5.24 -4.84 1.15
C VAL A 9 -5.59 -5.71 2.34
N LYS A 10 -4.59 -6.40 2.88
CA LYS A 10 -4.66 -7.09 4.17
C LYS A 10 -3.87 -6.30 5.18
N LEU A 11 -4.58 -5.50 5.96
CA LEU A 11 -3.99 -4.59 6.93
C LEU A 11 -3.65 -5.31 8.23
N GLY A 12 -2.47 -5.03 8.79
CA GLY A 12 -2.06 -5.42 10.13
C GLY A 12 -1.89 -4.22 11.05
N ILE A 13 -1.94 -4.45 12.36
CA ILE A 13 -1.54 -3.48 13.39
C ILE A 13 -0.48 -4.08 14.31
N VAL A 14 0.61 -3.34 14.51
CA VAL A 14 1.67 -3.65 15.50
C VAL A 14 1.75 -2.51 16.50
N ALA A 15 1.66 -2.83 17.78
CA ALA A 15 1.89 -1.85 18.83
C ALA A 15 3.36 -1.82 19.24
N VAL A 16 3.85 -0.65 19.61
CA VAL A 16 5.18 -0.46 20.20
C VAL A 16 5.09 0.06 21.63
N SER A 17 6.10 -0.22 22.42
CA SER A 17 6.20 0.21 23.81
C SER A 17 7.65 0.45 24.19
N ARG A 18 7.95 1.54 24.87
CA ARG A 18 9.30 1.74 25.42
C ARG A 18 9.42 1.04 26.78
N ASP A 19 10.54 0.42 27.03
CA ASP A 19 10.83 -0.41 28.22
C ASP A 19 10.56 0.25 29.58
N CYS A 20 10.68 1.59 29.65
CA CYS A 20 10.40 2.37 30.87
C CYS A 20 8.92 2.81 31.00
N PHE A 21 8.06 2.44 30.04
CA PHE A 21 6.62 2.69 30.08
C PHE A 21 5.84 1.38 30.27
N PRO A 22 4.61 1.43 30.81
CA PRO A 22 3.83 0.21 30.98
C PRO A 22 3.40 -0.37 29.64
N ILE A 23 3.92 -1.55 29.30
CA ILE A 23 3.59 -2.26 28.06
C ILE A 23 2.08 -2.55 27.96
N GLN A 24 1.43 -2.86 29.09
CA GLN A 24 0.00 -3.15 29.17
C GLN A 24 -0.86 -1.95 28.72
N LEU A 25 -0.36 -0.71 28.86
CA LEU A 25 -1.05 0.47 28.37
C LEU A 25 -1.11 0.46 26.83
N SER A 26 0.00 0.13 26.20
CA SER A 26 0.09 0.04 24.73
C SER A 26 -0.82 -1.10 24.20
N GLU A 27 -0.77 -2.26 24.84
CA GLU A 27 -1.59 -3.42 24.47
C GLU A 27 -3.09 -3.14 24.60
N LYS A 28 -3.51 -2.53 25.73
CA LYS A 28 -4.89 -2.13 25.97
C LYS A 28 -5.40 -1.14 24.92
N ARG A 29 -4.57 -0.13 24.60
CA ARG A 29 -4.89 0.88 23.60
C ARG A 29 -5.00 0.26 22.21
N ARG A 30 -4.09 -0.66 21.83
CA ARG A 30 -4.16 -1.43 20.59
C ARG A 30 -5.47 -2.23 20.50
N ALA A 31 -5.81 -2.99 21.53
CA ALA A 31 -7.03 -3.78 21.55
C ALA A 31 -8.30 -2.92 21.38
N ALA A 32 -8.31 -1.71 21.97
CA ALA A 32 -9.40 -0.76 21.77
C ALA A 32 -9.52 -0.30 20.31
N ILE A 33 -8.39 -0.05 19.63
CA ILE A 33 -8.39 0.31 18.20
C ILE A 33 -8.92 -0.84 17.36
N VAL A 34 -8.49 -2.07 17.62
CA VAL A 34 -8.96 -3.26 16.90
C VAL A 34 -10.48 -3.40 17.04
N ALA A 35 -11.01 -3.23 18.25
CA ALA A 35 -12.45 -3.26 18.49
C ALA A 35 -13.20 -2.13 17.74
N ALA A 36 -12.64 -0.92 17.70
CA ALA A 36 -13.21 0.21 16.96
C ALA A 36 -13.20 -0.05 15.43
N CYS A 37 -12.12 -0.60 14.90
CA CYS A 37 -12.02 -0.99 13.49
C CYS A 37 -13.09 -2.05 13.13
N GLN A 38 -13.23 -3.08 13.94
CA GLN A 38 -14.24 -4.13 13.74
C GLN A 38 -15.66 -3.57 13.77
N ALA A 39 -15.95 -2.66 14.71
CA ALA A 39 -17.25 -2.00 14.80
C ALA A 39 -17.57 -1.16 13.55
N LYS A 40 -16.54 -0.63 12.88
CA LYS A 40 -16.64 0.13 11.63
C LYS A 40 -16.53 -0.73 10.36
N GLY A 41 -16.44 -2.06 10.51
CA GLY A 41 -16.38 -3.01 9.39
C GLY A 41 -15.00 -3.13 8.72
N LEU A 42 -13.92 -2.65 9.36
CA LEU A 42 -12.56 -2.89 8.92
C LEU A 42 -12.03 -4.16 9.61
N ASP A 43 -11.79 -5.19 8.79
CA ASP A 43 -11.08 -6.39 9.24
C ASP A 43 -9.56 -6.18 9.14
N LEU A 44 -8.84 -6.56 10.19
CA LEU A 44 -7.38 -6.42 10.25
C LEU A 44 -6.75 -7.51 11.11
N TYR A 45 -5.47 -7.75 10.87
CA TYR A 45 -4.67 -8.65 11.69
C TYR A 45 -4.06 -7.89 12.88
N GLU A 46 -4.35 -8.35 14.11
CA GLU A 46 -3.71 -7.84 15.32
C GLU A 46 -2.46 -8.66 15.64
N ALA A 47 -1.27 -8.05 15.54
CA ALA A 47 -0.04 -8.68 15.96
C ALA A 47 -0.03 -8.88 17.48
N LYS A 48 0.36 -10.07 17.91
CA LYS A 48 0.46 -10.42 19.33
C LYS A 48 1.69 -9.79 19.97
N THR A 49 2.76 -9.67 19.19
CA THR A 49 4.01 -9.10 19.64
C THR A 49 3.89 -7.58 19.77
N THR A 50 4.16 -7.06 20.98
CA THR A 50 4.39 -5.62 21.21
C THR A 50 5.88 -5.37 21.12
N VAL A 51 6.31 -4.37 20.35
CA VAL A 51 7.72 -4.13 20.04
C VAL A 51 8.35 -3.21 21.07
N GLU A 52 9.34 -3.71 21.83
CA GLU A 52 10.15 -2.94 22.78
C GLU A 52 11.62 -2.85 22.34
N ASN A 53 12.08 -3.76 21.49
CA ASN A 53 13.46 -3.86 21.02
C ASN A 53 13.51 -4.49 19.61
N GLU A 54 14.72 -4.60 19.04
CA GLU A 54 14.94 -5.10 17.70
C GLU A 54 14.52 -6.57 17.51
N LYS A 55 14.65 -7.41 18.55
CA LYS A 55 14.21 -8.82 18.49
C LYS A 55 12.68 -8.93 18.41
N ASP A 56 11.99 -8.08 19.15
CA ASP A 56 10.53 -8.02 19.08
C ASP A 56 10.10 -7.47 17.72
N MET A 57 10.83 -6.51 17.16
CA MET A 57 10.59 -5.97 15.82
C MET A 57 10.71 -7.08 14.77
N GLU A 58 11.78 -7.86 14.77
CA GLU A 58 11.97 -9.00 13.86
C GLU A 58 10.81 -10.00 13.97
N LYS A 59 10.42 -10.33 15.21
CA LYS A 59 9.31 -11.24 15.48
C LYS A 59 7.97 -10.68 15.01
N ALA A 60 7.68 -9.41 15.28
CA ALA A 60 6.44 -8.77 14.83
C ALA A 60 6.33 -8.70 13.31
N VAL A 61 7.44 -8.36 12.62
CA VAL A 61 7.49 -8.34 11.15
C VAL A 61 7.28 -9.74 10.57
N ALA A 62 7.90 -10.77 11.15
CA ALA A 62 7.68 -12.15 10.75
C ALA A 62 6.20 -12.56 10.94
N GLU A 63 5.64 -12.25 12.11
CA GLU A 63 4.25 -12.56 12.47
C GLU A 63 3.24 -11.96 11.47
N VAL A 64 3.35 -10.67 11.16
CA VAL A 64 2.43 -10.02 10.21
C VAL A 64 2.64 -10.49 8.78
N THR A 65 3.87 -10.85 8.41
CA THR A 65 4.20 -11.40 7.10
C THR A 65 3.61 -12.80 6.92
N GLU A 66 3.77 -13.69 7.90
CA GLU A 66 3.18 -15.03 7.91
C GLU A 66 1.65 -14.98 7.89
N ALA A 67 1.06 -13.98 8.55
CA ALA A 67 -0.37 -13.72 8.47
C ALA A 67 -0.82 -13.24 7.08
N GLY A 68 0.11 -12.92 6.17
CA GLY A 68 -0.15 -12.44 4.81
C GLY A 68 -0.54 -10.96 4.75
N CYS A 69 -0.20 -10.15 5.76
CA CYS A 69 -0.41 -8.71 5.70
C CYS A 69 0.48 -8.09 4.62
N ASN A 70 -0.08 -7.15 3.86
CA ASN A 70 0.65 -6.40 2.83
C ASN A 70 0.61 -4.88 3.06
N ALA A 71 -0.05 -4.44 4.11
CA ALA A 71 -0.02 -3.08 4.65
C ALA A 71 -0.02 -3.13 6.18
N LEU A 72 0.58 -2.15 6.83
CA LEU A 72 0.78 -2.18 8.27
C LEU A 72 0.51 -0.82 8.92
N THR A 73 -0.14 -0.84 10.08
CA THR A 73 -0.20 0.29 11.00
C THR A 73 0.74 0.03 12.16
N VAL A 74 1.71 0.92 12.35
CA VAL A 74 2.59 0.97 13.53
C VAL A 74 1.97 1.94 14.51
N PHE A 75 1.56 1.43 15.66
CA PHE A 75 0.83 2.17 16.67
C PHE A 75 1.68 2.42 17.91
N LEU A 76 1.94 3.68 18.20
CA LEU A 76 2.59 4.13 19.41
C LEU A 76 1.55 4.23 20.53
N GLY A 77 1.40 3.17 21.30
CA GLY A 77 0.49 3.14 22.45
C GLY A 77 1.04 3.85 23.69
N ASN A 78 2.36 4.06 23.71
CA ASN A 78 3.12 4.94 24.60
C ASN A 78 4.28 5.56 23.80
N PHE A 79 5.33 6.05 24.45
CA PHE A 79 6.45 6.76 23.79
C PHE A 79 7.08 5.97 22.63
N GLY A 80 7.18 4.64 22.75
CA GLY A 80 7.79 3.80 21.72
C GLY A 80 9.33 3.81 21.73
N PRO A 81 9.97 2.74 21.20
CA PRO A 81 11.42 2.61 21.07
C PRO A 81 11.85 3.08 19.67
N GLU A 82 12.49 4.23 19.55
CA GLU A 82 12.79 4.95 18.30
C GLU A 82 13.45 4.10 17.20
N THR A 83 14.38 3.23 17.54
CA THR A 83 15.07 2.39 16.54
C THR A 83 14.20 1.26 16.04
N PRO A 84 13.69 0.33 16.88
CA PRO A 84 12.94 -0.82 16.38
C PRO A 84 11.60 -0.41 15.73
N GLU A 85 10.89 0.62 16.21
CA GLU A 85 9.65 1.06 15.60
C GLU A 85 9.84 1.57 14.17
N THR A 86 10.91 2.33 13.92
CA THR A 86 11.22 2.84 12.57
C THR A 86 11.76 1.76 11.65
N LEU A 87 12.49 0.77 12.20
CA LEU A 87 13.00 -0.37 11.43
C LEU A 87 11.87 -1.28 10.93
N ILE A 88 10.68 -1.26 11.54
CA ILE A 88 9.51 -1.95 10.97
C ILE A 88 9.30 -1.51 9.52
N ALA A 89 9.34 -0.20 9.22
CA ALA A 89 9.18 0.32 7.86
C ALA A 89 10.31 -0.09 6.90
N LYS A 90 11.47 -0.48 7.43
CA LYS A 90 12.60 -0.97 6.63
C LYS A 90 12.45 -2.42 6.24
N PHE A 91 11.95 -3.25 7.15
CA PHE A 91 11.95 -4.71 6.99
C PHE A 91 10.60 -5.27 6.57
N PHE A 92 9.51 -4.56 6.81
CA PHE A 92 8.21 -4.94 6.29
C PHE A 92 8.09 -4.56 4.80
N ASN A 93 7.73 -5.53 3.98
CA ASN A 93 7.60 -5.32 2.53
C ASN A 93 6.21 -4.82 2.14
N GLY A 94 5.88 -3.61 2.56
CA GLY A 94 4.59 -2.98 2.26
C GLY A 94 4.49 -1.55 2.81
N PRO A 95 3.43 -0.80 2.46
CA PRO A 95 3.19 0.50 3.03
C PRO A 95 2.92 0.42 4.53
N CYS A 96 3.57 1.31 5.29
CA CYS A 96 3.40 1.46 6.72
C CYS A 96 2.81 2.83 7.06
N MET A 97 1.78 2.85 7.90
CA MET A 97 1.25 4.05 8.53
C MET A 97 1.71 4.12 9.98
N PHE A 98 2.07 5.32 10.45
CA PHE A 98 2.46 5.57 11.84
C PHE A 98 1.45 6.49 12.51
N VAL A 99 0.93 6.04 13.64
CA VAL A 99 -0.07 6.76 14.45
C VAL A 99 0.18 6.54 15.94
N ALA A 100 -0.31 7.42 16.78
CA ALA A 100 -0.09 7.35 18.21
C ALA A 100 -1.37 7.64 19.02
N ALA A 101 -1.39 7.15 20.25
CA ALA A 101 -2.51 7.34 21.16
C ALA A 101 -2.62 8.80 21.64
N ALA A 102 -3.86 9.32 21.70
CA ALA A 102 -4.15 10.50 22.50
C ALA A 102 -4.04 10.15 23.99
N GLU A 103 -3.51 11.08 24.79
CA GLU A 103 -3.53 10.97 26.24
C GLU A 103 -4.89 11.40 26.77
N GLY A 104 -5.44 10.64 27.73
CA GLY A 104 -6.67 10.99 28.42
C GLY A 104 -6.43 11.89 29.63
N ASP A 105 -7.50 12.47 30.16
CA ASP A 105 -7.47 13.24 31.39
C ASP A 105 -6.98 12.34 32.55
N GLY A 106 -5.94 12.77 33.23
CA GLY A 106 -5.30 12.02 34.31
C GLY A 106 -4.15 11.09 33.91
N ASP A 107 -4.02 10.71 32.64
CA ASP A 107 -2.91 9.88 32.16
C ASP A 107 -1.54 10.55 32.38
N MET A 108 -1.52 11.88 32.52
CA MET A 108 -0.33 12.68 32.79
C MET A 108 0.23 12.51 34.21
N ILE A 109 -0.52 11.93 35.15
CA ILE A 109 -0.15 11.82 36.56
C ILE A 109 0.41 10.44 36.90
N ASN A 110 -0.30 9.38 36.48
CA ASN A 110 0.07 8.00 36.78
C ASN A 110 0.06 7.13 35.51
N GLY A 111 1.25 6.76 35.06
CA GLY A 111 1.38 5.83 33.94
C GLY A 111 0.99 6.42 32.57
N ARG A 112 1.26 7.72 32.39
CA ARG A 112 1.11 8.35 31.07
C ARG A 112 1.96 7.63 30.04
N GLY A 113 1.52 7.66 28.79
CA GLY A 113 2.22 6.99 27.69
C GLY A 113 3.23 7.88 26.97
N ASP A 114 3.09 9.21 27.03
CA ASP A 114 3.86 10.17 26.24
C ASP A 114 3.90 9.84 24.73
N ALA A 115 2.83 9.26 24.20
CA ALA A 115 2.78 8.78 22.82
C ALA A 115 2.94 9.90 21.79
N TYR A 116 2.46 11.13 22.09
CA TYR A 116 2.68 12.29 21.23
C TYR A 116 4.16 12.64 21.09
N CYS A 117 4.89 12.67 22.21
CA CYS A 117 6.32 12.91 22.20
C CYS A 117 7.06 11.78 21.43
N GLY A 118 6.64 10.54 21.64
CA GLY A 118 7.14 9.40 20.87
C GLY A 118 6.92 9.56 19.38
N MET A 119 5.74 10.02 18.96
CA MET A 119 5.42 10.24 17.53
C MET A 119 6.30 11.32 16.90
N LEU A 120 6.63 12.39 17.61
CA LEU A 120 7.58 13.40 17.14
C LEU A 120 8.96 12.80 16.89
N ASN A 121 9.45 11.97 17.83
CA ASN A 121 10.73 11.28 17.68
C ASN A 121 10.68 10.24 16.57
N CYS A 122 9.61 9.47 16.45
CA CYS A 122 9.41 8.50 15.37
C CYS A 122 9.50 9.18 14.00
N SER A 123 8.76 10.26 13.80
CA SER A 123 8.76 11.01 12.53
C SER A 123 10.14 11.56 12.18
N TYR A 124 10.85 12.10 13.15
CA TYR A 124 12.23 12.59 12.97
C TYR A 124 13.18 11.44 12.59
N ASN A 125 13.10 10.31 13.29
CA ASN A 125 13.95 9.15 13.02
C ASN A 125 13.66 8.51 11.64
N LEU A 126 12.40 8.45 11.21
CA LEU A 126 12.05 8.01 9.85
C LEU A 126 12.73 8.92 8.81
N GLY A 127 12.67 10.24 9.00
CA GLY A 127 13.33 11.21 8.13
C GLY A 127 14.85 11.05 8.09
N MET A 128 15.51 10.96 9.26
CA MET A 128 16.96 10.77 9.36
C MET A 128 17.45 9.48 8.69
N ARG A 129 16.65 8.43 8.76
CA ARG A 129 16.98 7.12 8.18
C ARG A 129 16.56 6.99 6.72
N HIS A 130 15.94 8.02 6.14
CA HIS A 130 15.34 8.01 4.80
C HIS A 130 14.35 6.87 4.60
N LEU A 131 13.63 6.49 5.66
CA LEU A 131 12.59 5.47 5.62
C LEU A 131 11.27 6.10 5.26
N LYS A 132 10.54 5.44 4.36
CA LYS A 132 9.21 5.90 3.93
C LYS A 132 8.16 5.34 4.86
N GLY A 133 7.33 6.21 5.40
CA GLY A 133 6.14 5.88 6.20
C GLY A 133 5.06 6.93 5.94
N TYR A 134 3.81 6.51 5.93
CA TYR A 134 2.69 7.43 5.90
C TYR A 134 2.37 7.90 7.30
N ILE A 135 2.41 9.20 7.51
CA ILE A 135 2.01 9.86 8.75
C ILE A 135 0.82 10.75 8.39
N PRO A 136 -0.39 10.49 8.92
CA PRO A 136 -1.54 11.38 8.71
C PRO A 136 -1.24 12.81 9.17
N GLU A 137 -1.94 13.80 8.63
CA GLU A 137 -1.76 15.21 9.00
C GLU A 137 -1.85 15.42 10.53
N TYR A 138 -2.76 14.69 11.19
CA TYR A 138 -2.85 14.62 12.64
C TYR A 138 -2.76 13.16 13.10
N PRO A 139 -1.56 12.66 13.42
CA PRO A 139 -1.33 11.24 13.65
C PRO A 139 -1.76 10.75 15.05
N ILE A 140 -2.26 11.62 15.90
CA ILE A 140 -2.67 11.32 17.27
C ILE A 140 -4.19 11.13 17.32
N GLY A 141 -4.67 10.24 18.18
CA GLY A 141 -6.12 10.08 18.35
C GLY A 141 -6.53 9.08 19.42
N THR A 142 -7.81 9.12 19.74
CA THR A 142 -8.52 8.07 20.47
C THR A 142 -8.59 6.81 19.61
N ALA A 143 -9.03 5.71 20.19
CA ALA A 143 -9.19 4.45 19.45
C ALA A 143 -10.11 4.61 18.23
N ASP A 144 -11.18 5.38 18.36
CA ASP A 144 -12.17 5.60 17.30
C ASP A 144 -11.60 6.46 16.17
N GLU A 145 -10.88 7.54 16.50
CA GLU A 145 -10.20 8.41 15.53
C GLU A 145 -9.05 7.71 14.80
N ILE A 146 -8.31 6.83 15.49
CA ILE A 146 -7.27 6.01 14.85
C ILE A 146 -7.92 4.99 13.91
N ALA A 147 -9.04 4.38 14.27
CA ALA A 147 -9.77 3.48 13.39
C ALA A 147 -10.20 4.18 12.09
N ASP A 148 -10.66 5.43 12.15
CA ASP A 148 -11.00 6.22 10.97
C ASP A 148 -9.76 6.46 10.08
N LYS A 149 -8.62 6.83 10.66
CA LYS A 149 -7.36 6.99 9.93
C LYS A 149 -6.90 5.68 9.27
N MET A 150 -7.13 4.53 9.93
CA MET A 150 -6.82 3.22 9.36
C MET A 150 -7.72 2.91 8.15
N ILE A 151 -9.00 3.26 8.21
CA ILE A 151 -9.93 3.12 7.08
C ILE A 151 -9.48 4.00 5.91
N GLU A 152 -9.09 5.25 6.17
CA GLU A 152 -8.56 6.18 5.17
C GLU A 152 -7.22 5.70 4.58
N PHE A 153 -6.42 4.98 5.35
CA PHE A 153 -5.14 4.43 4.88
C PHE A 153 -5.31 3.27 3.89
N VAL A 154 -6.40 2.50 3.97
CA VAL A 154 -6.62 1.35 3.07
C VAL A 154 -6.55 1.73 1.58
N PRO A 155 -7.26 2.76 1.07
CA PRO A 155 -7.13 3.16 -0.33
C PRO A 155 -5.75 3.69 -0.68
N ILE A 156 -5.04 4.36 0.25
CA ILE A 156 -3.66 4.82 0.06
C ILE A 156 -2.73 3.60 -0.10
N ALA A 157 -2.81 2.64 0.81
CA ALA A 157 -2.03 1.40 0.75
C ALA A 157 -2.30 0.62 -0.54
N ARG A 158 -3.56 0.52 -0.95
CA ARG A 158 -3.96 -0.13 -2.21
C ARG A 158 -3.32 0.52 -3.41
N THR A 159 -3.30 1.84 -3.46
CA THR A 159 -2.66 2.60 -4.54
C THR A 159 -1.16 2.34 -4.59
N LEU A 160 -0.49 2.39 -3.45
CA LEU A 160 0.95 2.12 -3.36
C LEU A 160 1.31 0.69 -3.79
N LEU A 161 0.51 -0.29 -3.38
CA LEU A 161 0.69 -1.69 -3.80
C LEU A 161 0.46 -1.87 -5.31
N GLY A 162 -0.55 -1.21 -5.87
CA GLY A 162 -0.85 -1.27 -7.30
C GLY A 162 0.21 -0.60 -8.16
N VAL A 163 0.77 0.52 -7.72
CA VAL A 163 1.82 1.25 -8.45
C VAL A 163 3.15 0.52 -8.39
N ARG A 164 3.50 -0.07 -7.26
CA ARG A 164 4.78 -0.80 -7.07
C ARG A 164 4.99 -1.92 -8.09
N ASP A 165 3.92 -2.63 -8.43
CA ASP A 165 3.97 -3.79 -9.33
C ASP A 165 3.49 -3.43 -10.75
N LEU A 166 3.31 -2.14 -11.05
CA LEU A 166 2.84 -1.68 -12.34
C LEU A 166 3.97 -1.73 -13.38
N LYS A 167 3.67 -2.36 -14.52
CA LYS A 167 4.51 -2.33 -15.71
C LYS A 167 3.75 -1.67 -16.85
N ILE A 168 4.34 -0.62 -17.43
CA ILE A 168 3.81 0.08 -18.60
C ILE A 168 4.52 -0.46 -19.82
N ILE A 169 3.74 -1.01 -20.75
CA ILE A 169 4.26 -1.51 -22.04
C ILE A 169 3.79 -0.54 -23.11
N THR A 170 4.74 0.02 -23.88
CA THR A 170 4.47 0.93 -24.99
C THR A 170 4.88 0.32 -26.31
N PHE A 171 4.16 0.65 -27.37
CA PHE A 171 4.47 0.25 -28.72
C PHE A 171 4.58 1.49 -29.61
N GLY A 172 5.68 1.57 -30.35
CA GLY A 172 5.98 2.68 -31.24
C GLY A 172 6.74 3.81 -30.56
N PRO A 173 7.89 4.22 -31.12
CA PRO A 173 8.61 5.38 -30.66
C PRO A 173 7.84 6.65 -31.01
N ARG A 174 8.14 7.72 -30.26
CA ARG A 174 7.73 9.06 -30.71
C ARG A 174 8.23 9.33 -32.13
N PRO A 175 7.51 10.09 -32.93
CA PRO A 175 7.96 10.43 -34.29
C PRO A 175 9.19 11.34 -34.23
N GLN A 176 10.28 10.94 -34.88
CA GLN A 176 11.53 11.70 -35.06
C GLN A 176 12.02 12.46 -33.80
N ASP A 177 12.11 13.79 -33.89
CA ASP A 177 12.60 14.68 -32.85
C ASP A 177 11.50 15.24 -31.92
N PHE A 178 10.38 14.58 -31.81
CA PHE A 178 9.26 15.00 -30.96
C PHE A 178 9.52 14.69 -29.48
N PHE A 179 10.59 15.26 -28.93
CA PHE A 179 11.08 14.99 -27.58
C PHE A 179 10.10 15.37 -26.46
N ALA A 180 9.14 16.27 -26.75
CA ALA A 180 8.07 16.60 -25.81
C ALA A 180 7.16 15.41 -25.46
N CYS A 181 7.15 14.35 -26.28
CA CYS A 181 6.42 13.11 -26.02
C CYS A 181 7.17 12.09 -25.16
N ASN A 182 8.36 12.43 -24.66
CA ASN A 182 9.07 11.55 -23.75
C ASN A 182 8.37 11.48 -22.40
N ALA A 183 8.12 10.26 -21.93
CA ALA A 183 7.68 10.04 -20.55
C ALA A 183 8.81 10.38 -19.56
N PRO A 184 8.50 10.89 -18.36
CA PRO A 184 9.49 11.13 -17.31
C PRO A 184 9.92 9.82 -16.64
N ILE A 185 10.65 8.97 -17.35
CA ILE A 185 11.02 7.60 -16.96
C ILE A 185 11.62 7.55 -15.55
N LYS A 186 12.51 8.51 -15.21
CA LYS A 186 13.12 8.58 -13.88
C LYS A 186 12.08 8.69 -12.77
N GLY A 187 11.08 9.56 -12.93
CA GLY A 187 10.01 9.73 -11.94
C GLY A 187 9.13 8.48 -11.82
N LEU A 188 8.92 7.76 -12.91
CA LEU A 188 8.18 6.50 -12.87
C LEU A 188 8.95 5.40 -12.14
N TYR A 189 10.24 5.26 -12.36
CA TYR A 189 11.10 4.32 -11.61
C TYR A 189 11.18 4.67 -10.12
N GLU A 190 11.18 5.95 -9.74
CA GLU A 190 11.14 6.39 -8.35
C GLU A 190 9.83 5.96 -7.64
N LEU A 191 8.74 5.78 -8.40
CA LEU A 191 7.47 5.23 -7.92
C LEU A 191 7.43 3.70 -7.93
N GLY A 192 8.44 3.03 -8.48
CA GLY A 192 8.48 1.57 -8.63
C GLY A 192 7.80 1.05 -9.89
N VAL A 193 7.42 1.94 -10.83
CA VAL A 193 6.81 1.56 -12.10
C VAL A 193 7.88 1.11 -13.07
N GLU A 194 7.71 -0.07 -13.67
CA GLU A 194 8.57 -0.59 -14.74
C GLU A 194 8.06 -0.15 -16.11
N ILE A 195 8.97 0.05 -17.05
CA ILE A 195 8.66 0.46 -18.42
C ILE A 195 9.32 -0.49 -19.38
N GLU A 196 8.55 -0.96 -20.36
CA GLU A 196 9.02 -1.74 -21.50
C GLU A 196 8.63 -1.03 -22.79
N GLU A 197 9.62 -0.60 -23.56
CA GLU A 197 9.41 0.05 -24.85
C GLU A 197 9.64 -0.96 -25.98
N ASN A 198 8.62 -1.17 -26.80
CA ASN A 198 8.63 -2.08 -27.95
C ASN A 198 8.41 -1.28 -29.24
N SER A 199 8.85 -1.83 -30.35
CA SER A 199 8.59 -1.26 -31.66
C SER A 199 7.16 -1.60 -32.17
N GLU A 200 6.68 -0.84 -33.14
CA GLU A 200 5.45 -1.21 -33.86
C GLU A 200 5.58 -2.55 -34.59
N LEU A 201 6.82 -2.93 -34.98
CA LEU A 201 7.07 -4.23 -35.59
C LEU A 201 6.84 -5.38 -34.62
N ASP A 202 7.21 -5.21 -33.34
CA ASP A 202 6.95 -6.22 -32.30
C ASP A 202 5.44 -6.46 -32.12
N LEU A 203 4.67 -5.36 -32.12
CA LEU A 203 3.21 -5.45 -32.06
C LEU A 203 2.64 -6.19 -33.30
N PHE A 204 3.13 -5.86 -34.48
CA PHE A 204 2.68 -6.45 -35.74
C PHE A 204 3.02 -7.94 -35.83
N GLU A 205 4.22 -8.34 -35.40
CA GLU A 205 4.61 -9.75 -35.35
C GLU A 205 3.81 -10.54 -34.28
N ALA A 206 3.56 -9.94 -33.11
CA ALA A 206 2.70 -10.54 -32.11
C ALA A 206 1.27 -10.74 -32.63
N PHE A 207 0.73 -9.77 -33.33
CA PHE A 207 -0.58 -9.84 -33.96
C PHE A 207 -0.66 -11.02 -34.94
N LYS A 208 0.30 -11.15 -35.87
CA LYS A 208 0.37 -12.27 -36.82
C LYS A 208 0.50 -13.62 -36.12
N LYS A 209 1.36 -13.71 -35.11
CA LYS A 209 1.62 -14.92 -34.35
C LYS A 209 0.39 -15.45 -33.63
N HIS A 210 -0.48 -14.56 -33.17
CA HIS A 210 -1.68 -14.91 -32.41
C HIS A 210 -2.97 -14.84 -33.23
N ASP A 211 -2.86 -14.70 -34.55
CA ASP A 211 -4.05 -14.76 -35.42
C ASP A 211 -4.72 -16.14 -35.30
N GLY A 212 -6.01 -16.14 -34.99
CA GLY A 212 -6.78 -17.36 -34.74
C GLY A 212 -6.54 -18.04 -33.39
N ASP A 213 -5.85 -17.42 -32.42
CA ASP A 213 -5.65 -17.98 -31.08
C ASP A 213 -7.00 -18.23 -30.39
N GLU A 214 -7.20 -19.44 -29.89
CA GLU A 214 -8.44 -19.90 -29.25
C GLU A 214 -8.81 -19.08 -27.99
N ARG A 215 -7.88 -18.34 -27.40
CA ARG A 215 -8.08 -17.49 -26.23
C ARG A 215 -8.71 -16.14 -26.58
N ILE A 216 -8.65 -15.70 -27.84
CA ILE A 216 -9.14 -14.40 -28.29
C ILE A 216 -10.63 -14.17 -27.94
N PRO A 217 -11.57 -15.11 -28.25
CA PRO A 217 -12.97 -14.89 -27.94
C PRO A 217 -13.26 -14.71 -26.43
N ALA A 218 -12.54 -15.42 -25.58
CA ALA A 218 -12.69 -15.28 -24.13
C ALA A 218 -12.16 -13.91 -23.66
N LYS A 219 -11.03 -13.45 -24.23
CA LYS A 219 -10.44 -12.15 -23.91
C LYS A 219 -11.28 -10.99 -24.38
N VAL A 220 -11.88 -11.09 -25.57
CA VAL A 220 -12.84 -10.09 -26.08
C VAL A 220 -14.03 -9.94 -25.13
N LYS A 221 -14.61 -11.04 -24.65
CA LYS A 221 -15.72 -10.99 -23.67
C LYS A 221 -15.31 -10.35 -22.35
N GLU A 222 -14.09 -10.62 -21.87
CA GLU A 222 -13.54 -9.99 -20.68
C GLU A 222 -13.44 -8.46 -20.88
N MET A 223 -12.87 -8.02 -22.00
CA MET A 223 -12.76 -6.59 -22.33
C MET A 223 -14.13 -5.92 -22.50
N GLU A 224 -15.09 -6.57 -23.11
CA GLU A 224 -16.47 -6.08 -23.23
C GLU A 224 -17.10 -5.89 -21.83
N ALA A 225 -16.88 -6.83 -20.91
CA ALA A 225 -17.41 -6.76 -19.57
C ALA A 225 -16.74 -5.64 -18.74
N GLU A 226 -15.43 -5.42 -18.91
CA GLU A 226 -14.69 -4.36 -18.22
C GLU A 226 -15.07 -2.96 -18.73
N LEU A 227 -15.14 -2.78 -20.03
CA LEU A 227 -15.45 -1.49 -20.65
C LEU A 227 -16.93 -1.12 -20.52
N GLY A 228 -17.83 -2.10 -20.56
CA GLY A 228 -19.28 -1.91 -20.40
C GLY A 228 -19.84 -0.77 -21.23
N ALA A 229 -20.69 0.06 -20.63
CA ALA A 229 -21.30 1.22 -21.27
C ALA A 229 -20.29 2.35 -21.61
N GLY A 230 -19.07 2.30 -21.08
CA GLY A 230 -17.99 3.24 -21.40
C GLY A 230 -17.34 2.98 -22.77
N ASN A 231 -17.62 1.83 -23.37
CA ASN A 231 -17.09 1.52 -24.70
C ASN A 231 -17.91 2.23 -25.79
N HIS A 232 -17.37 3.30 -26.34
CA HIS A 232 -17.99 4.05 -27.45
C HIS A 232 -17.79 3.42 -28.83
N LYS A 233 -16.99 2.33 -28.92
CA LYS A 233 -16.68 1.64 -30.19
C LYS A 233 -16.68 0.12 -30.02
N PRO A 234 -17.80 -0.50 -29.60
CA PRO A 234 -17.86 -1.93 -29.33
C PRO A 234 -17.52 -2.80 -30.55
N GLU A 235 -17.78 -2.28 -31.77
CA GLU A 235 -17.51 -2.95 -33.04
C GLU A 235 -15.99 -3.19 -33.29
N LEU A 236 -15.11 -2.47 -32.59
CA LEU A 236 -13.67 -2.67 -32.73
C LEU A 236 -13.17 -3.87 -31.96
N LEU A 237 -13.84 -4.30 -30.90
CA LEU A 237 -13.43 -5.46 -30.08
C LEU A 237 -13.61 -6.79 -30.82
N SER A 238 -14.57 -6.88 -31.74
CA SER A 238 -14.94 -8.10 -32.47
C SER A 238 -14.34 -8.19 -33.86
N ARG A 239 -13.53 -7.22 -34.29
CA ARG A 239 -12.93 -7.27 -35.63
C ARG A 239 -11.91 -8.40 -35.69
N PRO A 240 -12.17 -9.48 -36.49
CA PRO A 240 -11.10 -10.40 -36.83
C PRO A 240 -10.03 -9.64 -37.60
N ALA A 241 -8.80 -10.05 -37.41
CA ALA A 241 -7.69 -9.57 -38.24
C ALA A 241 -8.01 -9.87 -39.69
N GLY A 242 -8.55 -8.87 -40.41
CA GLY A 242 -8.74 -8.96 -41.83
C GLY A 242 -7.40 -8.92 -42.56
N PRO A 243 -7.21 -9.65 -43.67
CA PRO A 243 -5.94 -9.70 -44.40
C PRO A 243 -5.50 -8.37 -45.03
N HIS A 244 -6.31 -7.33 -44.91
CA HIS A 244 -5.99 -6.00 -45.48
C HIS A 244 -6.53 -4.90 -44.55
N GLY A 245 -5.70 -4.55 -43.56
CA GLY A 245 -5.83 -3.30 -42.83
C GLY A 245 -5.45 -2.12 -43.74
N SER A 246 -6.40 -1.50 -44.40
CA SER A 246 -6.25 -0.10 -44.81
C SER A 246 -6.46 0.76 -43.57
N VAL A 247 -5.42 1.48 -43.17
CA VAL A 247 -5.41 2.59 -42.23
C VAL A 247 -6.34 3.69 -42.67
#